data_14c2bb33d3ed8b31e45139d48525ec99
#
_entry.id   14c2bb33d3ed8b31e45139d48525ec99
#
_cell.length_a   1.000
_cell.length_b   1.000
_cell.length_c   1.000
_cell.angle_alpha   90.00
_cell.angle_beta   90.00
_cell.angle_gamma   90.00
#
_symmetry.space_group_name_H-M   'P 1'
#
loop_
_entity.id
_entity.type
_entity.pdbx_description
1 polymer ?
#
loop_
_entity_poly.entity_id
_entity_poly.type
_entity_poly.pdbx_seq_one_letter_code
_entity_poly.pdbx_strand_id
1 'polypeptide(L)'
;MKKSFLCYLLPGCIALSINLSLCAQNRVAAPMKDINNVIDNTLDSLNKARTVRPIAGSSRRGDNPVLFLVGNSTMRTGTLGNGNNGQWGWGYYVGEYFDVNKITVENHALGGTSSRTFYNRLWPEVLKGIRPDDWVFIELGHNDNGPYDSGRARASIPGIGKDSLNVIIKETGAKETVYTYGEYMRRFVRDVKAKGAHPVLLSLTPRNAWDDKDSTIITRVNKTFGLWAKRIAKEQRIPFIDLNEITARKFERYGKEKVKYT
;
A
#
# COMPACT_ATOMS: atom_id res chain seq x y z
N MET A 1 -9.39 -37.55 -16.65
CA MET A 1 -8.62 -37.15 -15.45
C MET A 1 -8.33 -35.67 -15.53
N LYS A 2 -9.20 -34.84 -14.91
CA LYS A 2 -9.05 -33.40 -14.85
C LYS A 2 -8.39 -33.05 -13.52
N LYS A 3 -7.13 -32.65 -13.53
CA LYS A 3 -6.49 -32.07 -12.35
C LYS A 3 -6.70 -30.55 -12.41
N SER A 4 -7.55 -30.06 -11.54
CA SER A 4 -7.77 -28.63 -11.35
C SER A 4 -6.55 -28.02 -10.63
N PHE A 5 -5.90 -27.11 -11.31
CA PHE A 5 -4.80 -26.28 -10.80
C PHE A 5 -5.39 -25.06 -10.09
N LEU A 6 -5.91 -25.22 -8.88
CA LEU A 6 -6.40 -24.05 -8.15
C LEU A 6 -6.37 -24.21 -6.62
N CYS A 7 -5.32 -24.76 -6.04
CA CYS A 7 -5.27 -24.86 -4.58
C CYS A 7 -3.84 -24.96 -4.02
N TYR A 8 -2.92 -24.08 -4.46
CA TYR A 8 -1.62 -23.93 -3.81
C TYR A 8 -1.32 -22.48 -3.41
N LEU A 9 -2.35 -21.72 -3.11
CA LEU A 9 -2.20 -20.47 -2.37
C LEU A 9 -2.75 -20.70 -0.97
N LEU A 10 -1.87 -21.04 -0.04
CA LEU A 10 -2.07 -21.12 1.40
C LEU A 10 -2.93 -22.31 1.92
N PRO A 11 -2.31 -23.43 2.35
CA PRO A 11 -3.03 -24.43 3.13
C PRO A 11 -3.40 -23.95 4.55
N GLY A 12 -3.25 -22.66 4.87
CA GLY A 12 -3.62 -22.07 6.15
C GLY A 12 -5.01 -21.40 6.21
N CYS A 13 -5.65 -21.17 5.06
CA CYS A 13 -6.91 -20.41 5.06
C CYS A 13 -8.14 -21.19 5.55
N ILE A 14 -8.09 -22.52 5.64
CA ILE A 14 -9.26 -23.33 6.08
C ILE A 14 -9.33 -23.45 7.61
N ALA A 15 -8.20 -23.31 8.31
CA ALA A 15 -8.19 -23.31 9.78
C ALA A 15 -8.49 -21.94 10.41
N LEU A 16 -8.53 -20.86 9.61
CA LEU A 16 -8.72 -19.50 10.09
C LEU A 16 -10.18 -19.14 10.39
N SER A 17 -11.14 -19.91 9.87
CA SER A 17 -12.57 -19.56 10.04
C SER A 17 -13.13 -19.82 11.45
N ILE A 18 -12.43 -20.58 12.28
CA ILE A 18 -12.93 -20.91 13.63
C ILE A 18 -12.27 -20.06 14.74
N ASN A 19 -11.09 -19.50 14.48
CA ASN A 19 -10.39 -18.67 15.47
C ASN A 19 -10.57 -17.14 15.29
N LEU A 20 -11.23 -16.71 14.22
CA LEU A 20 -11.47 -15.27 13.96
C LEU A 20 -12.40 -14.61 15.00
N SER A 21 -13.24 -15.39 15.69
CA SER A 21 -14.14 -14.85 16.71
C SER A 21 -13.47 -14.58 18.06
N LEU A 22 -12.38 -15.24 18.40
CA LEU A 22 -11.74 -15.07 19.71
C LEU A 22 -10.60 -14.02 19.72
N CYS A 23 -9.90 -13.82 18.59
CA CYS A 23 -8.87 -12.78 18.53
C CYS A 23 -9.43 -11.36 18.34
N ALA A 24 -10.60 -11.24 17.74
CA ALA A 24 -11.22 -9.93 17.50
C ALA A 24 -11.86 -9.31 18.77
N GLN A 25 -12.09 -10.10 19.82
CA GLN A 25 -12.82 -9.64 21.00
C GLN A 25 -11.98 -8.96 22.08
N ASN A 26 -10.66 -9.03 22.02
CA ASN A 26 -9.79 -8.49 23.09
C ASN A 26 -8.86 -7.34 22.66
N ARG A 27 -9.00 -6.78 21.47
CA ARG A 27 -8.34 -5.51 21.16
C ARG A 27 -9.34 -4.40 21.30
N VAL A 28 -9.27 -3.73 22.43
CA VAL A 28 -9.79 -2.35 22.57
C VAL A 28 -9.20 -1.59 21.39
N ALA A 29 -10.05 -1.19 20.45
CA ALA A 29 -9.67 -0.21 19.45
C ALA A 29 -8.98 0.92 20.20
N ALA A 30 -7.75 1.26 19.82
CA ALA A 30 -7.06 2.38 20.45
C ALA A 30 -8.07 3.53 20.48
N PRO A 31 -8.37 4.11 21.65
CA PRO A 31 -9.45 5.07 21.75
C PRO A 31 -9.19 6.12 20.69
N MET A 32 -10.19 6.38 19.84
CA MET A 32 -10.16 7.54 18.93
C MET A 32 -10.16 8.77 19.82
N LYS A 33 -8.99 9.11 20.31
CA LYS A 33 -8.77 10.35 21.01
C LYS A 33 -8.86 11.45 19.99
N ASP A 34 -9.97 12.15 20.09
CA ASP A 34 -10.20 13.52 19.67
C ASP A 34 -9.47 13.94 18.37
N ILE A 35 -10.19 13.82 17.29
CA ILE A 35 -9.81 14.32 15.96
C ILE A 35 -9.45 15.83 15.99
N ASN A 36 -9.78 16.52 17.07
CA ASN A 36 -9.57 17.94 17.27
C ASN A 36 -8.25 18.30 17.98
N ASN A 37 -7.43 17.34 18.34
CA ASN A 37 -6.11 17.65 18.84
C ASN A 37 -5.26 18.25 17.74
N VAL A 38 -4.69 19.42 18.04
CA VAL A 38 -3.83 20.22 17.18
C VAL A 38 -2.84 19.32 16.43
N ILE A 39 -2.98 19.30 15.12
CA ILE A 39 -2.10 18.58 14.21
C ILE A 39 -0.69 19.14 14.37
N ASP A 40 0.19 18.40 14.98
CA ASP A 40 1.61 18.76 14.99
C ASP A 40 2.22 18.44 13.63
N ASN A 41 2.36 19.45 12.79
CA ASN A 41 2.99 19.37 11.48
C ASN A 41 4.43 19.90 11.50
N THR A 42 5.06 19.99 12.65
CA THR A 42 6.48 20.38 12.73
C THR A 42 7.36 19.41 11.94
N LEU A 43 8.49 19.92 11.45
CA LEU A 43 9.48 19.08 10.74
C LEU A 43 9.97 17.93 11.61
N ASP A 44 10.10 18.12 12.92
CA ASP A 44 10.51 17.08 13.86
C ASP A 44 9.47 15.99 13.98
N SER A 45 8.22 16.36 14.06
CA SER A 45 7.10 15.43 14.10
C SER A 45 6.98 14.63 12.81
N LEU A 46 7.10 15.29 11.65
CA LEU A 46 7.12 14.62 10.34
C LEU A 46 8.35 13.72 10.18
N ASN A 47 9.50 14.10 10.71
CA ASN A 47 10.70 13.28 10.69
C ASN A 47 10.57 12.07 11.60
N LYS A 48 10.02 12.21 12.80
CA LYS A 48 9.69 11.07 13.68
C LYS A 48 8.74 10.10 13.01
N ALA A 49 7.71 10.60 12.31
CA ALA A 49 6.81 9.76 11.51
C ALA A 49 7.54 8.94 10.43
N ARG A 50 8.60 9.49 9.85
CA ARG A 50 9.44 8.79 8.86
C ARG A 50 10.33 7.72 9.50
N THR A 51 10.71 7.86 10.76
CA THR A 51 11.58 6.90 11.46
C THR A 51 10.87 5.67 11.99
N VAL A 52 9.55 5.65 11.97
CA VAL A 52 8.73 4.51 12.47
C VAL A 52 8.71 3.33 11.48
N ARG A 53 9.21 3.50 10.27
CA ARG A 53 9.30 2.38 9.33
C ARG A 53 10.38 1.38 9.78
N PRO A 54 10.11 0.07 9.67
CA PRO A 54 11.11 -0.94 10.04
C PRO A 54 12.34 -0.85 9.14
N ILE A 55 13.47 -1.34 9.63
CA ILE A 55 14.61 -1.67 8.77
C ILE A 55 14.19 -2.88 7.94
N ALA A 56 14.36 -2.81 6.63
CA ALA A 56 13.89 -3.85 5.73
C ALA A 56 14.53 -5.21 6.03
N GLY A 57 13.69 -6.22 6.23
CA GLY A 57 14.07 -7.58 6.57
C GLY A 57 14.36 -7.81 8.07
N SER A 58 14.21 -6.79 8.92
CA SER A 58 14.51 -6.89 10.36
C SER A 58 13.50 -7.73 11.15
N SER A 59 12.29 -7.91 10.64
CA SER A 59 11.27 -8.73 11.28
C SER A 59 11.42 -10.22 10.99
N ARG A 60 12.31 -10.61 10.09
CA ARG A 60 12.50 -11.99 9.65
C ARG A 60 12.81 -12.91 10.80
N ARG A 61 12.16 -14.06 10.85
CA ARG A 61 12.40 -15.13 11.82
C ARG A 61 13.04 -16.32 11.12
N GLY A 62 14.33 -16.54 11.41
CA GLY A 62 15.09 -17.57 10.70
C GLY A 62 15.06 -17.37 9.19
N ASP A 63 14.69 -18.42 8.46
CA ASP A 63 14.56 -18.39 6.99
C ASP A 63 13.13 -18.12 6.50
N ASN A 64 12.20 -17.81 7.39
CA ASN A 64 10.83 -17.55 7.01
C ASN A 64 10.72 -16.31 6.10
N PRO A 65 9.79 -16.31 5.13
CA PRO A 65 9.57 -15.17 4.27
C PRO A 65 9.03 -13.97 5.03
N VAL A 66 9.24 -12.80 4.45
CA VAL A 66 8.66 -11.53 4.90
C VAL A 66 7.67 -11.04 3.85
N LEU A 67 6.52 -10.56 4.27
CA LEU A 67 5.61 -9.78 3.45
C LEU A 67 5.93 -8.29 3.61
N PHE A 68 6.51 -7.70 2.59
CA PHE A 68 6.77 -6.26 2.53
C PHE A 68 5.55 -5.51 1.98
N LEU A 69 5.08 -4.51 2.72
CA LEU A 69 4.01 -3.63 2.28
C LEU A 69 4.59 -2.31 1.78
N VAL A 70 4.36 -2.01 0.52
CA VAL A 70 4.83 -0.83 -0.21
C VAL A 70 3.64 0.01 -0.63
N GLY A 71 3.51 1.21 -0.05
CA GLY A 71 2.32 2.04 -0.27
C GLY A 71 2.42 3.44 0.31
N ASN A 72 1.27 4.09 0.40
CA ASN A 72 1.14 5.46 0.88
C ASN A 72 0.32 5.54 2.19
N SER A 73 -0.41 6.65 2.40
CA SER A 73 -1.18 6.89 3.62
C SER A 73 -2.29 5.87 3.87
N THR A 74 -2.87 5.27 2.84
CA THR A 74 -3.94 4.27 2.98
C THR A 74 -3.45 2.94 3.53
N MET A 75 -2.16 2.68 3.44
CA MET A 75 -1.51 1.45 3.91
C MET A 75 -0.63 1.66 5.16
N ARG A 76 -0.18 2.87 5.42
CA ARG A 76 0.86 3.17 6.44
C ARG A 76 0.47 2.74 7.85
N THR A 77 1.48 2.50 8.68
CA THR A 77 1.32 2.42 10.14
C THR A 77 1.25 3.82 10.71
N GLY A 78 0.16 4.15 11.38
CA GLY A 78 -0.01 5.41 12.10
C GLY A 78 0.59 5.34 13.50
N THR A 79 0.92 6.50 14.06
CA THR A 79 1.29 6.65 15.46
C THR A 79 0.66 7.91 16.01
N LEU A 80 0.17 7.86 17.25
CA LEU A 80 -0.41 9.02 17.90
C LEU A 80 0.68 10.00 18.32
N GLY A 81 0.42 11.29 18.18
CA GLY A 81 1.29 12.36 18.70
C GLY A 81 2.56 12.64 17.90
N ASN A 82 2.68 12.16 16.67
CA ASN A 82 3.83 12.40 15.82
C ASN A 82 3.48 13.04 14.45
N GLY A 83 2.42 13.82 14.38
CA GLY A 83 1.93 14.44 13.16
C GLY A 83 1.18 13.49 12.21
N ASN A 84 0.95 12.26 12.60
CA ASN A 84 0.19 11.28 11.82
C ASN A 84 -1.32 11.42 11.98
N ASN A 85 -1.80 12.28 12.86
CA ASN A 85 -3.22 12.54 13.14
C ASN A 85 -4.05 11.27 13.43
N GLY A 86 -3.45 10.25 14.00
CA GLY A 86 -4.12 8.97 14.19
C GLY A 86 -4.53 8.28 12.88
N GLN A 87 -3.94 8.65 11.75
CA GLN A 87 -4.20 7.98 10.48
C GLN A 87 -3.55 6.60 10.45
N TRP A 88 -4.39 5.58 10.51
CA TRP A 88 -4.01 4.18 10.41
C TRP A 88 -4.46 3.63 9.07
N GLY A 89 -3.52 3.19 8.25
CA GLY A 89 -3.83 2.48 7.02
C GLY A 89 -4.05 0.99 7.27
N TRP A 90 -4.64 0.30 6.31
CA TRP A 90 -4.94 -1.13 6.42
C TRP A 90 -3.69 -2.00 6.67
N GLY A 91 -2.53 -1.56 6.22
CA GLY A 91 -1.27 -2.28 6.41
C GLY A 91 -0.84 -2.43 7.87
N TYR A 92 -1.36 -1.62 8.77
CA TYR A 92 -1.13 -1.78 10.20
C TYR A 92 -1.77 -3.07 10.75
N TYR A 93 -2.94 -3.41 10.22
CA TYR A 93 -3.73 -4.54 10.73
C TYR A 93 -3.41 -5.85 10.02
N VAL A 94 -2.82 -5.83 8.84
CA VAL A 94 -2.69 -7.01 8.00
C VAL A 94 -1.85 -8.11 8.64
N GLY A 95 -0.88 -7.76 9.48
CA GLY A 95 -0.05 -8.72 10.20
C GLY A 95 -0.82 -9.66 11.12
N GLU A 96 -2.02 -9.25 11.57
CA GLU A 96 -2.89 -10.06 12.44
C GLU A 96 -3.49 -11.28 11.75
N TYR A 97 -3.49 -11.27 10.41
CA TYR A 97 -4.05 -12.34 9.57
C TYR A 97 -3.01 -13.40 9.16
N PHE A 98 -1.76 -13.25 9.60
CA PHE A 98 -0.69 -14.18 9.28
C PHE A 98 -0.14 -14.86 10.52
N ASP A 99 0.24 -16.13 10.38
CA ASP A 99 0.99 -16.84 11.42
C ASP A 99 2.43 -16.33 11.41
N VAL A 100 2.78 -15.60 12.45
CA VAL A 100 4.10 -14.98 12.62
C VAL A 100 5.26 -16.00 12.65
N ASN A 101 4.97 -17.29 12.88
CA ASN A 101 5.96 -18.35 12.82
C ASN A 101 6.20 -18.87 11.39
N LYS A 102 5.40 -18.43 10.42
CA LYS A 102 5.51 -18.81 9.00
C LYS A 102 5.87 -17.64 8.11
N ILE A 103 5.36 -16.45 8.41
CA ILE A 103 5.62 -15.23 7.65
C ILE A 103 5.50 -14.01 8.57
N THR A 104 6.40 -13.07 8.48
CA THR A 104 6.30 -11.78 9.16
C THR A 104 5.87 -10.69 8.20
N VAL A 105 5.29 -9.61 8.72
CA VAL A 105 4.83 -8.48 7.89
C VAL A 105 5.59 -7.22 8.27
N GLU A 106 6.16 -6.57 7.26
CA GLU A 106 6.83 -5.27 7.40
C GLU A 106 6.10 -4.20 6.61
N ASN A 107 5.63 -3.17 7.29
CA ASN A 107 4.95 -2.06 6.65
C ASN A 107 5.91 -0.90 6.37
N HIS A 108 6.32 -0.77 5.11
CA HIS A 108 7.20 0.28 4.61
C HIS A 108 6.44 1.47 4.00
N ALA A 109 5.10 1.46 4.05
CA ALA A 109 4.29 2.52 3.49
C ALA A 109 4.54 3.87 4.18
N LEU A 110 4.57 4.94 3.39
CA LEU A 110 4.75 6.30 3.88
C LEU A 110 3.71 7.24 3.28
N GLY A 111 3.04 8.01 4.15
CA GLY A 111 2.04 8.99 3.74
C GLY A 111 2.57 10.00 2.73
N GLY A 112 1.76 10.34 1.72
CA GLY A 112 2.10 11.35 0.70
C GLY A 112 3.01 10.85 -0.42
N THR A 113 3.51 9.60 -0.38
CA THR A 113 4.33 9.05 -1.46
C THR A 113 3.50 8.63 -2.67
N SER A 114 4.06 8.80 -3.85
CA SER A 114 3.60 8.31 -5.14
C SER A 114 4.45 7.12 -5.61
N SER A 115 4.10 6.52 -6.74
CA SER A 115 4.94 5.50 -7.38
C SER A 115 6.37 6.01 -7.62
N ARG A 116 6.50 7.23 -8.17
CA ARG A 116 7.77 7.92 -8.40
C ARG A 116 8.57 8.15 -7.14
N THR A 117 7.98 8.82 -6.16
CA THR A 117 8.72 9.22 -4.95
C THR A 117 9.05 8.05 -4.06
N PHE A 118 8.20 7.03 -4.01
CA PHE A 118 8.54 5.81 -3.31
C PHE A 118 9.70 5.09 -4.00
N TYR A 119 9.63 4.91 -5.33
CA TYR A 119 10.67 4.24 -6.09
C TYR A 119 12.04 4.93 -5.95
N ASN A 120 12.06 6.25 -6.12
CA ASN A 120 13.33 7.00 -6.15
C ASN A 120 13.96 7.21 -4.76
N ARG A 121 13.15 7.26 -3.68
CA ARG A 121 13.62 7.69 -2.36
C ARG A 121 13.61 6.60 -1.29
N LEU A 122 12.68 5.65 -1.36
CA LEU A 122 12.46 4.68 -0.30
C LEU A 122 12.76 3.25 -0.75
N TRP A 123 12.47 2.96 -2.01
CA TRP A 123 12.60 1.62 -2.57
C TRP A 123 14.01 1.04 -2.48
N PRO A 124 15.09 1.79 -2.73
CA PRO A 124 16.44 1.24 -2.59
C PRO A 124 16.73 0.62 -1.22
N GLU A 125 16.19 1.22 -0.15
CA GLU A 125 16.39 0.67 1.21
C GLU A 125 15.50 -0.55 1.45
N VAL A 126 14.26 -0.54 0.99
CA VAL A 126 13.37 -1.71 1.10
C VAL A 126 13.96 -2.90 0.33
N LEU A 127 14.45 -2.66 -0.87
CA LEU A 127 15.02 -3.69 -1.75
C LEU A 127 16.24 -4.41 -1.15
N LYS A 128 16.99 -3.76 -0.26
CA LYS A 128 18.12 -4.37 0.45
C LYS A 128 17.68 -5.53 1.34
N GLY A 129 16.52 -5.44 1.96
CA GLY A 129 16.00 -6.45 2.89
C GLY A 129 15.27 -7.62 2.22
N ILE A 130 14.91 -7.47 0.94
CA ILE A 130 14.17 -8.50 0.20
C ILE A 130 15.09 -9.66 -0.16
N ARG A 131 14.62 -10.89 0.09
CA ARG A 131 15.29 -12.16 -0.21
C ARG A 131 14.40 -13.05 -1.08
N PRO A 132 14.92 -14.15 -1.64
CA PRO A 132 14.10 -15.16 -2.31
C PRO A 132 12.92 -15.60 -1.43
N ASP A 133 11.79 -15.90 -2.07
CA ASP A 133 10.52 -16.34 -1.46
C ASP A 133 9.78 -15.29 -0.62
N ASP A 134 10.31 -14.07 -0.47
CA ASP A 134 9.57 -12.96 0.12
C ASP A 134 8.41 -12.50 -0.78
N TRP A 135 7.44 -11.83 -0.17
CA TRP A 135 6.29 -11.26 -0.85
C TRP A 135 6.34 -9.73 -0.78
N VAL A 136 5.94 -9.07 -1.85
CA VAL A 136 5.86 -7.60 -1.88
C VAL A 136 4.51 -7.15 -2.41
N PHE A 137 3.70 -6.56 -1.54
CA PHE A 137 2.41 -5.96 -1.90
C PHE A 137 2.61 -4.48 -2.20
N ILE A 138 2.16 -4.03 -3.37
CA ILE A 138 2.39 -2.67 -3.86
C ILE A 138 1.05 -1.98 -4.16
N GLU A 139 0.71 -0.95 -3.37
CA GLU A 139 -0.46 -0.07 -3.54
C GLU A 139 0.00 1.39 -3.65
N LEU A 140 0.18 1.90 -4.85
CA LEU A 140 0.58 3.27 -5.15
C LEU A 140 -0.32 3.85 -6.25
N GLY A 141 -0.48 5.18 -6.29
CA GLY A 141 -1.32 5.86 -7.28
C GLY A 141 -2.13 7.04 -6.73
N HIS A 142 -2.49 7.02 -5.43
CA HIS A 142 -3.28 8.11 -4.82
C HIS A 142 -2.61 9.49 -4.90
N ASN A 143 -1.29 9.54 -4.99
CA ASN A 143 -0.49 10.75 -4.96
C ASN A 143 0.25 11.02 -6.27
N ASP A 144 -0.06 10.31 -7.32
CA ASP A 144 0.64 10.33 -8.60
C ASP A 144 0.19 11.47 -9.54
N ASN A 145 -0.80 12.24 -9.13
CA ASN A 145 -1.26 13.43 -9.85
C ASN A 145 -0.55 14.71 -9.36
N GLY A 146 -0.50 15.70 -10.24
CA GLY A 146 0.00 17.05 -9.94
C GLY A 146 1.19 17.47 -10.80
N PRO A 147 1.92 18.52 -10.42
CA PRO A 147 3.11 18.96 -11.13
C PRO A 147 4.25 17.95 -11.06
N TYR A 148 5.04 17.90 -12.14
CA TYR A 148 6.23 17.05 -12.19
C TYR A 148 7.46 17.69 -11.56
N ASP A 149 7.53 19.02 -11.56
CA ASP A 149 8.72 19.81 -11.29
C ASP A 149 8.61 20.77 -10.11
N SER A 150 7.45 20.86 -9.47
CA SER A 150 7.19 21.86 -8.42
C SER A 150 6.33 21.33 -7.27
N GLY A 151 6.28 22.06 -6.18
CA GLY A 151 5.59 21.70 -4.96
C GLY A 151 6.16 20.40 -4.40
N ARG A 152 5.35 19.37 -4.23
CA ARG A 152 5.86 18.06 -3.79
C ARG A 152 6.61 17.30 -4.88
N ALA A 153 6.52 17.74 -6.14
CA ALA A 153 7.16 17.12 -7.33
C ALA A 153 7.05 15.59 -7.32
N ARG A 154 5.83 15.07 -7.12
CA ARG A 154 5.59 13.64 -6.89
C ARG A 154 4.80 12.93 -8.00
N ALA A 155 4.26 13.69 -8.96
CA ALA A 155 3.46 13.11 -10.03
C ALA A 155 4.28 12.17 -10.91
N SER A 156 3.67 11.07 -11.34
CA SER A 156 4.13 10.24 -12.44
C SER A 156 3.39 10.64 -13.72
N ILE A 157 3.94 10.34 -14.89
CA ILE A 157 3.23 10.55 -16.16
C ILE A 157 2.05 9.56 -16.19
N PRO A 158 0.82 10.03 -16.50
CA PRO A 158 -0.34 9.14 -16.60
C PRO A 158 -0.17 8.04 -17.65
N GLY A 159 -0.70 6.85 -17.36
CA GLY A 159 -0.74 5.76 -18.31
C GLY A 159 0.28 4.66 -18.06
N ILE A 160 0.34 3.72 -19.02
CA ILE A 160 1.16 2.51 -18.95
C ILE A 160 2.24 2.45 -20.04
N GLY A 161 2.45 3.53 -20.79
CA GLY A 161 3.52 3.65 -21.79
C GLY A 161 4.91 3.55 -21.17
N LYS A 162 5.94 3.73 -22.01
CA LYS A 162 7.34 3.79 -21.59
C LYS A 162 7.90 5.22 -21.64
N ASP A 163 7.02 6.19 -21.83
CA ASP A 163 7.40 7.60 -21.96
C ASP A 163 8.07 8.11 -20.70
N SER A 164 8.96 9.06 -20.89
CA SER A 164 9.66 9.75 -19.81
C SER A 164 9.83 11.23 -20.13
N LEU A 165 10.01 12.03 -19.08
CA LEU A 165 10.22 13.46 -19.14
C LEU A 165 11.39 13.85 -18.22
N ASN A 166 12.36 14.58 -18.72
CA ASN A 166 13.39 15.16 -17.87
C ASN A 166 12.90 16.49 -17.31
N VAL A 167 13.02 16.65 -16.02
CA VAL A 167 12.59 17.85 -15.28
C VAL A 167 13.71 18.39 -14.40
N ILE A 168 13.65 19.66 -14.10
CA ILE A 168 14.45 20.29 -13.04
C ILE A 168 13.47 20.70 -11.93
N ILE A 169 13.66 20.13 -10.74
CA ILE A 169 12.80 20.42 -9.60
C ILE A 169 13.02 21.87 -9.17
N LYS A 170 11.98 22.68 -9.22
CA LYS A 170 12.05 24.13 -8.98
C LYS A 170 12.58 24.48 -7.59
N GLU A 171 12.18 23.73 -6.59
CA GLU A 171 12.54 23.97 -5.18
C GLU A 171 13.99 23.59 -4.85
N THR A 172 14.61 22.70 -5.62
CA THR A 172 15.95 22.16 -5.28
C THR A 172 16.98 22.28 -6.40
N GLY A 173 16.55 22.57 -7.63
CA GLY A 173 17.43 22.53 -8.80
C GLY A 173 17.84 21.11 -9.23
N ALA A 174 17.34 20.06 -8.57
CA ALA A 174 17.70 18.69 -8.88
C ALA A 174 17.14 18.26 -10.24
N LYS A 175 17.97 17.61 -11.04
CA LYS A 175 17.56 16.96 -12.31
C LYS A 175 16.95 15.59 -12.02
N GLU A 176 15.82 15.31 -12.60
CA GLU A 176 15.13 14.02 -12.42
C GLU A 176 14.44 13.58 -13.73
N THR A 177 14.48 12.29 -14.02
CA THR A 177 13.67 11.70 -15.10
C THR A 177 12.39 11.13 -14.51
N VAL A 178 11.26 11.65 -14.96
CA VAL A 178 9.92 11.20 -14.57
C VAL A 178 9.44 10.20 -15.61
N TYR A 179 8.94 9.07 -15.15
CA TYR A 179 8.39 8.00 -15.99
C TYR A 179 6.88 7.91 -15.83
N THR A 180 6.25 7.12 -16.72
CA THR A 180 4.84 6.78 -16.55
C THR A 180 4.63 5.97 -15.27
N TYR A 181 3.41 6.03 -14.73
CA TYR A 181 2.99 5.17 -13.62
C TYR A 181 3.25 3.70 -13.93
N GLY A 182 2.89 3.25 -15.12
CA GLY A 182 3.10 1.87 -15.53
C GLY A 182 4.57 1.47 -15.58
N GLU A 183 5.45 2.37 -15.98
CA GLU A 183 6.90 2.09 -15.99
C GLU A 183 7.43 1.98 -14.55
N TYR A 184 6.98 2.81 -13.61
CA TYR A 184 7.35 2.61 -12.19
C TYR A 184 6.85 1.27 -11.67
N MET A 185 5.62 0.84 -11.99
CA MET A 185 5.11 -0.48 -11.59
C MET A 185 5.95 -1.62 -12.18
N ARG A 186 6.34 -1.53 -13.46
CA ARG A 186 7.25 -2.53 -14.09
C ARG A 186 8.60 -2.60 -13.39
N ARG A 187 9.14 -1.46 -12.99
CA ARG A 187 10.44 -1.40 -12.29
C ARG A 187 10.36 -2.08 -10.93
N PHE A 188 9.34 -1.79 -10.12
CA PHE A 188 9.11 -2.50 -8.87
C PHE A 188 9.03 -4.01 -9.09
N VAL A 189 8.20 -4.45 -10.05
CA VAL A 189 8.00 -5.87 -10.35
C VAL A 189 9.30 -6.55 -10.79
N ARG A 190 10.05 -5.90 -11.67
CA ARG A 190 11.35 -6.41 -12.14
C ARG A 190 12.34 -6.57 -11.00
N ASP A 191 12.45 -5.56 -10.15
CA ASP A 191 13.41 -5.55 -9.06
C ASP A 191 13.07 -6.62 -8.01
N VAL A 192 11.77 -6.83 -7.70
CA VAL A 192 11.31 -7.91 -6.81
C VAL A 192 11.62 -9.27 -7.41
N LYS A 193 11.29 -9.49 -8.70
CA LYS A 193 11.59 -10.75 -9.39
C LYS A 193 13.10 -11.03 -9.44
N ALA A 194 13.92 -10.01 -9.64
CA ALA A 194 15.39 -10.14 -9.65
C ALA A 194 15.94 -10.60 -8.27
N LYS A 195 15.19 -10.38 -7.19
CA LYS A 195 15.51 -10.90 -5.85
C LYS A 195 15.01 -12.34 -5.63
N GLY A 196 14.32 -12.96 -6.59
CA GLY A 196 13.66 -14.26 -6.40
C GLY A 196 12.39 -14.16 -5.55
N ALA A 197 11.85 -12.96 -5.35
CA ALA A 197 10.67 -12.71 -4.52
C ALA A 197 9.40 -12.56 -5.38
N HIS A 198 8.24 -12.50 -4.72
CA HIS A 198 6.92 -12.55 -5.33
C HIS A 198 6.22 -11.18 -5.28
N PRO A 199 6.18 -10.41 -6.39
CA PRO A 199 5.44 -9.16 -6.44
C PRO A 199 3.94 -9.39 -6.60
N VAL A 200 3.14 -8.57 -5.91
CA VAL A 200 1.68 -8.49 -6.04
C VAL A 200 1.29 -7.02 -6.19
N LEU A 201 0.60 -6.68 -7.26
CA LEU A 201 0.04 -5.33 -7.42
C LEU A 201 -1.37 -5.27 -6.88
N LEU A 202 -1.71 -4.16 -6.24
CA LEU A 202 -3.03 -3.89 -5.70
C LEU A 202 -3.65 -2.67 -6.39
N SER A 203 -4.99 -2.69 -6.56
CA SER A 203 -5.70 -1.47 -6.87
C SER A 203 -5.79 -0.56 -5.65
N LEU A 204 -6.16 0.70 -5.87
CA LEU A 204 -6.21 1.71 -4.82
C LEU A 204 -7.36 1.44 -3.83
N THR A 205 -7.10 1.55 -2.54
CA THR A 205 -8.15 1.59 -1.51
C THR A 205 -9.14 2.71 -1.83
N PRO A 206 -10.47 2.46 -1.85
CA PRO A 206 -11.44 3.51 -2.04
C PRO A 206 -11.47 4.46 -0.85
N ARG A 207 -11.85 5.70 -1.08
CA ARG A 207 -12.16 6.64 -0.01
C ARG A 207 -13.57 6.36 0.53
N ASN A 208 -13.85 6.80 1.74
CA ASN A 208 -15.21 6.84 2.28
C ASN A 208 -16.00 7.97 1.58
N ALA A 209 -16.21 7.80 0.28
CA ALA A 209 -16.92 8.72 -0.59
C ALA A 209 -18.08 7.97 -1.27
N TRP A 210 -19.28 8.38 -0.95
CA TRP A 210 -20.51 7.77 -1.44
C TRP A 210 -20.97 8.51 -2.69
N ASP A 211 -21.63 7.80 -3.59
CA ASP A 211 -22.16 8.39 -4.82
C ASP A 211 -23.26 9.41 -4.48
N ASP A 212 -23.26 10.55 -5.18
CA ASP A 212 -24.22 11.62 -4.93
C ASP A 212 -25.66 11.27 -5.34
N LYS A 213 -25.80 10.32 -6.28
CA LYS A 213 -27.10 9.86 -6.78
C LYS A 213 -27.63 8.65 -6.05
N ASP A 214 -26.72 7.82 -5.50
CA ASP A 214 -27.06 6.63 -4.74
C ASP A 214 -26.13 6.48 -3.53
N SER A 215 -26.64 6.92 -2.39
CA SER A 215 -25.88 6.88 -1.12
C SER A 215 -25.60 5.47 -0.58
N THR A 216 -26.00 4.43 -1.29
CA THR A 216 -25.65 3.03 -0.96
C THR A 216 -24.40 2.55 -1.71
N ILE A 217 -23.89 3.34 -2.67
CA ILE A 217 -22.77 3.01 -3.54
C ILE A 217 -21.54 3.84 -3.16
N ILE A 218 -20.41 3.17 -2.96
CA ILE A 218 -19.10 3.82 -2.81
C ILE A 218 -18.54 4.21 -4.17
N THR A 219 -18.01 5.42 -4.27
CA THR A 219 -17.32 5.88 -5.49
C THR A 219 -16.03 5.08 -5.71
N ARG A 220 -15.95 4.37 -6.85
CA ARG A 220 -14.74 3.61 -7.24
C ARG A 220 -13.66 4.54 -7.77
N VAL A 221 -12.42 4.29 -7.36
CA VAL A 221 -11.22 5.06 -7.81
C VAL A 221 -10.30 4.22 -8.69
N ASN A 222 -10.85 3.22 -9.38
CA ASN A 222 -10.11 2.24 -10.17
C ASN A 222 -10.16 2.47 -11.69
N LYS A 223 -10.56 3.66 -12.16
CA LYS A 223 -10.65 3.99 -13.61
C LYS A 223 -9.29 4.38 -14.22
N THR A 224 -8.32 4.74 -13.41
CA THR A 224 -6.99 5.19 -13.84
C THR A 224 -5.90 4.32 -13.23
N PHE A 225 -5.24 4.76 -12.17
CA PHE A 225 -4.10 4.07 -11.55
C PHE A 225 -4.40 2.63 -11.14
N GLY A 226 -5.58 2.35 -10.56
CA GLY A 226 -5.99 0.98 -10.23
C GLY A 226 -6.15 0.10 -11.47
N LEU A 227 -6.73 0.64 -12.55
CA LEU A 227 -6.82 -0.06 -13.83
C LEU A 227 -5.44 -0.28 -14.45
N TRP A 228 -4.57 0.71 -14.38
CA TRP A 228 -3.20 0.61 -14.91
C TRP A 228 -2.39 -0.43 -14.12
N ALA A 229 -2.50 -0.47 -12.80
CA ALA A 229 -1.89 -1.52 -11.98
C ALA A 229 -2.36 -2.93 -12.41
N LYS A 230 -3.68 -3.10 -12.62
CA LYS A 230 -4.26 -4.36 -13.13
C LYS A 230 -3.69 -4.76 -14.49
N ARG A 231 -3.56 -3.79 -15.42
CA ARG A 231 -2.99 -4.04 -16.75
C ARG A 231 -1.52 -4.45 -16.68
N ILE A 232 -0.74 -3.78 -15.83
CA ILE A 232 0.68 -4.13 -15.62
C ILE A 232 0.80 -5.51 -14.95
N ALA A 233 -0.03 -5.84 -13.96
CA ALA A 233 -0.02 -7.16 -13.35
C ALA A 233 -0.28 -8.26 -14.38
N LYS A 234 -1.26 -8.06 -15.27
CA LYS A 234 -1.55 -8.99 -16.38
C LYS A 234 -0.37 -9.09 -17.34
N GLU A 235 0.21 -7.95 -17.77
CA GLU A 235 1.38 -7.89 -18.66
C GLU A 235 2.56 -8.65 -18.06
N GLN A 236 2.84 -8.42 -16.79
CA GLN A 236 3.96 -9.00 -16.06
C GLN A 236 3.70 -10.43 -15.55
N ARG A 237 2.48 -10.98 -15.77
CA ARG A 237 2.04 -12.32 -15.32
C ARG A 237 2.25 -12.52 -13.81
N ILE A 238 1.80 -11.56 -13.03
CA ILE A 238 1.86 -11.58 -11.56
C ILE A 238 0.46 -11.46 -10.97
N PRO A 239 0.26 -11.84 -9.69
CA PRO A 239 -1.00 -11.67 -8.99
C PRO A 239 -1.42 -10.20 -8.92
N PHE A 240 -2.74 -9.98 -8.95
CA PHE A 240 -3.38 -8.70 -8.73
C PHE A 240 -4.51 -8.84 -7.73
N ILE A 241 -4.59 -7.94 -6.76
CA ILE A 241 -5.68 -7.85 -5.79
C ILE A 241 -6.50 -6.60 -6.07
N ASP A 242 -7.77 -6.76 -6.43
CA ASP A 242 -8.68 -5.61 -6.62
C ASP A 242 -9.20 -5.10 -5.27
N LEU A 243 -8.28 -4.48 -4.51
CA LEU A 243 -8.56 -3.96 -3.18
C LEU A 243 -9.67 -2.90 -3.22
N ASN A 244 -9.75 -2.11 -4.30
CA ASN A 244 -10.80 -1.11 -4.50
C ASN A 244 -12.19 -1.73 -4.46
N GLU A 245 -12.41 -2.73 -5.30
CA GLU A 245 -13.71 -3.38 -5.40
C GLU A 245 -14.06 -4.17 -4.14
N ILE A 246 -13.10 -4.91 -3.58
CA ILE A 246 -13.31 -5.69 -2.35
C ILE A 246 -13.71 -4.78 -1.19
N THR A 247 -12.99 -3.69 -0.99
CA THR A 247 -13.26 -2.74 0.10
C THR A 247 -14.56 -1.97 -0.13
N ALA A 248 -14.81 -1.52 -1.36
CA ALA A 248 -16.03 -0.79 -1.69
C ALA A 248 -17.28 -1.63 -1.42
N ARG A 249 -17.31 -2.90 -1.87
CA ARG A 249 -18.42 -3.82 -1.57
C ARG A 249 -18.59 -4.06 -0.07
N LYS A 250 -17.50 -4.10 0.68
CA LYS A 250 -17.56 -4.25 2.14
C LYS A 250 -18.18 -3.00 2.79
N PHE A 251 -17.79 -1.81 2.36
CA PHE A 251 -18.37 -0.56 2.83
C PHE A 251 -19.86 -0.46 2.49
N GLU A 252 -20.25 -0.78 1.27
CA GLU A 252 -21.66 -0.82 0.84
C GLU A 252 -22.50 -1.77 1.70
N ARG A 253 -21.97 -2.93 2.03
CA ARG A 253 -22.64 -3.89 2.92
C ARG A 253 -22.78 -3.35 4.36
N TYR A 254 -21.82 -2.61 4.87
CA TYR A 254 -21.88 -2.01 6.21
C TYR A 254 -22.80 -0.79 6.25
N GLY A 255 -22.91 -0.08 5.13
CA GLY A 255 -23.66 1.16 5.02
C GLY A 255 -22.90 2.38 5.55
N LYS A 256 -23.30 3.56 5.06
CA LYS A 256 -22.61 4.83 5.26
C LYS A 256 -22.40 5.17 6.75
N GLU A 257 -23.39 4.92 7.58
CA GLU A 257 -23.30 5.27 9.01
C GLU A 257 -22.27 4.42 9.77
N LYS A 258 -22.18 3.12 9.49
CA LYS A 258 -21.17 2.27 10.13
C LYS A 258 -19.76 2.59 9.68
N VAL A 259 -19.57 2.91 8.39
CA VAL A 259 -18.25 3.20 7.81
C VAL A 259 -17.63 4.49 8.34
N LYS A 260 -18.42 5.38 8.94
CA LYS A 260 -17.89 6.58 9.61
C LYS A 260 -17.01 6.26 10.82
N TYR A 261 -17.17 5.09 11.40
CA TYR A 261 -16.52 4.68 12.66
C TYR A 261 -15.55 3.52 12.47
N THR A 262 -15.28 3.15 11.24
CA THR A 262 -14.28 2.15 10.85
C THR A 262 -13.13 2.82 10.10
#